data_774f41907f7b2a5ef5cfda9023272976
#
_entry.id   774f41907f7b2a5ef5cfda9023272976
#
_cell.length_a   1.000
_cell.length_b   1.000
_cell.length_c   1.000
_cell.angle_alpha   90.00
_cell.angle_beta   90.00
_cell.angle_gamma   90.00
#
_symmetry.space_group_name_H-M   'P 1'
#
loop_
_entity.id
_entity.type
_entity.pdbx_description
1 polymer ?
#
loop_
_entity_poly.entity_id
_entity_poly.type
_entity_poly.pdbx_seq_one_letter_code
_entity_poly.pdbx_strand_id
1 'polypeptide(L)'
;MKIGLFFGSFNPMHIGHKIIASYIAEFSELEKVMFVVSPQNPFKEKKNLLNQHHRLQIIRIEIEDLNKLDVSDIEFKMSYPSYTIDTLVRLNEIHPKNNYSIIMGSDNLQNFHKWKNYEQILEDYSVYVYPRPGYRISNPHKNIHIIEGVPQMEISSSFIRKSIKEKKDVSYLMPEKAWKYTDEMNFYR
;
A
#
# COMPACT_ATOMS: atom_id res chain seq x y z
N MET A 1 9.42 16.32 6.62
CA MET A 1 9.20 15.70 5.30
C MET A 1 7.72 15.40 5.10
N LYS A 2 7.20 15.59 3.88
CA LYS A 2 5.85 15.14 3.49
C LYS A 2 5.92 13.69 3.02
N ILE A 3 5.29 12.77 3.75
CA ILE A 3 5.37 11.33 3.51
C ILE A 3 3.97 10.77 3.24
N GLY A 4 3.79 10.16 2.07
CA GLY A 4 2.57 9.43 1.74
C GLY A 4 2.62 7.98 2.23
N LEU A 5 1.66 7.56 3.02
CA LEU A 5 1.55 6.20 3.54
C LEU A 5 0.66 5.36 2.63
N PHE A 6 1.23 4.33 2.04
CA PHE A 6 0.54 3.40 1.18
C PHE A 6 0.31 2.08 1.91
N PHE A 7 -0.89 1.94 2.48
CA PHE A 7 -1.27 0.78 3.28
C PHE A 7 -1.66 -0.41 2.41
N GLY A 8 -1.19 -1.59 2.78
CA GLY A 8 -1.57 -2.80 2.08
C GLY A 8 -1.04 -4.09 2.70
N SER A 9 -1.68 -5.21 2.36
CA SER A 9 -1.14 -6.53 2.71
C SER A 9 0.04 -6.93 1.81
N PHE A 10 0.12 -6.41 0.58
CA PHE A 10 1.18 -6.71 -0.40
C PHE A 10 1.50 -8.20 -0.46
N ASN A 11 0.52 -9.02 -0.82
CA ASN A 11 0.59 -10.49 -0.74
C ASN A 11 0.47 -11.19 -2.11
N PRO A 12 1.50 -11.11 -2.98
CA PRO A 12 2.71 -10.29 -2.90
C PRO A 12 2.52 -8.82 -3.38
N MET A 13 3.58 -8.01 -3.21
CA MET A 13 3.75 -6.78 -3.99
C MET A 13 3.80 -7.15 -5.49
N HIS A 14 3.17 -6.32 -6.33
CA HIS A 14 3.19 -6.48 -7.79
C HIS A 14 3.57 -5.18 -8.48
N ILE A 15 3.82 -5.25 -9.80
CA ILE A 15 4.29 -4.11 -10.57
C ILE A 15 3.35 -2.90 -10.47
N GLY A 16 2.03 -3.13 -10.39
CA GLY A 16 1.05 -2.04 -10.21
C GLY A 16 1.25 -1.27 -8.90
N HIS A 17 1.60 -1.93 -7.79
CA HIS A 17 1.93 -1.23 -6.54
C HIS A 17 3.17 -0.36 -6.70
N LYS A 18 4.22 -0.87 -7.36
CA LYS A 18 5.46 -0.12 -7.61
C LYS A 18 5.20 1.10 -8.49
N ILE A 19 4.46 0.93 -9.58
CA ILE A 19 4.12 2.03 -10.52
C ILE A 19 3.35 3.13 -9.79
N ILE A 20 2.30 2.78 -9.04
CA ILE A 20 1.49 3.75 -8.28
C ILE A 20 2.36 4.52 -7.29
N ALA A 21 3.15 3.82 -6.48
CA ALA A 21 4.00 4.45 -5.47
C ALA A 21 5.06 5.35 -6.09
N SER A 22 5.74 4.89 -7.15
CA SER A 22 6.75 5.68 -7.86
C SER A 22 6.14 6.89 -8.54
N TYR A 23 4.99 6.72 -9.22
CA TYR A 23 4.30 7.84 -9.86
C TYR A 23 3.93 8.93 -8.84
N ILE A 24 3.31 8.54 -7.73
CA ILE A 24 2.92 9.49 -6.70
C ILE A 24 4.14 10.19 -6.09
N ALA A 25 5.24 9.46 -5.84
CA ALA A 25 6.47 10.03 -5.33
C ALA A 25 7.15 11.02 -6.30
N GLU A 26 6.92 10.90 -7.60
CA GLU A 26 7.51 11.79 -8.61
C GLU A 26 6.60 12.94 -9.05
N PHE A 27 5.28 12.71 -9.08
CA PHE A 27 4.31 13.63 -9.67
C PHE A 27 3.36 14.29 -8.66
N SER A 28 3.59 14.13 -7.36
CA SER A 28 2.86 14.85 -6.31
C SER A 28 3.82 15.74 -5.49
N GLU A 29 3.26 16.44 -4.51
CA GLU A 29 4.07 17.22 -3.55
C GLU A 29 4.68 16.39 -2.41
N LEU A 30 4.47 15.07 -2.42
CA LEU A 30 5.05 14.17 -1.43
C LEU A 30 6.53 13.95 -1.69
N GLU A 31 7.35 14.11 -0.66
CA GLU A 31 8.80 13.91 -0.76
C GLU A 31 9.17 12.42 -0.77
N LYS A 32 8.32 11.57 -0.13
CA LYS A 32 8.47 10.12 -0.09
C LYS A 32 7.13 9.40 -0.09
N VAL A 33 7.13 8.17 -0.58
CA VAL A 33 6.04 7.20 -0.38
C VAL A 33 6.56 6.03 0.45
N MET A 34 5.87 5.75 1.55
CA MET A 34 6.20 4.66 2.46
C MET A 34 5.13 3.56 2.38
N PHE A 35 5.53 2.38 1.96
CA PHE A 35 4.68 1.19 2.06
C PHE A 35 4.51 0.81 3.53
N VAL A 36 3.28 0.75 4.02
CA VAL A 36 2.96 0.25 5.36
C VAL A 36 2.39 -1.15 5.23
N VAL A 37 3.17 -2.15 5.64
CA VAL A 37 2.77 -3.56 5.50
C VAL A 37 1.80 -3.92 6.62
N SER A 38 0.52 -4.12 6.28
CA SER A 38 -0.48 -4.54 7.25
C SER A 38 -0.31 -6.03 7.58
N PRO A 39 -0.10 -6.38 8.85
CA PRO A 39 0.03 -7.78 9.28
C PRO A 39 -1.20 -8.60 8.95
N GLN A 40 -2.36 -8.01 9.23
CA GLN A 40 -3.67 -8.58 8.91
C GLN A 40 -4.65 -7.45 8.60
N ASN A 41 -5.18 -7.44 7.38
CA ASN A 41 -6.28 -6.54 7.04
C ASN A 41 -7.56 -7.05 7.74
N PRO A 42 -8.26 -6.24 8.57
CA PRO A 42 -9.48 -6.65 9.28
C PRO A 42 -10.61 -7.11 8.35
N PHE A 43 -10.57 -6.71 7.07
CA PHE A 43 -11.57 -7.05 6.05
C PHE A 43 -11.19 -8.25 5.16
N LYS A 44 -10.08 -8.96 5.44
CA LYS A 44 -9.60 -10.08 4.60
C LYS A 44 -9.38 -11.35 5.42
N GLU A 45 -9.76 -12.51 4.84
CA GLU A 45 -9.53 -13.83 5.44
C GLU A 45 -8.03 -14.18 5.50
N LYS A 46 -7.64 -14.87 6.61
CA LYS A 46 -6.25 -15.30 6.88
C LYS A 46 -5.69 -16.39 5.96
N LYS A 47 -6.57 -17.17 5.29
CA LYS A 47 -6.23 -18.49 4.73
C LYS A 47 -5.06 -18.55 3.73
N ASN A 48 -4.64 -17.43 3.14
CA ASN A 48 -3.57 -17.41 2.12
C ASN A 48 -2.61 -16.23 2.31
N LEU A 49 -2.44 -15.76 3.54
CA LEU A 49 -1.58 -14.62 3.81
C LEU A 49 -0.16 -15.10 4.14
N LEU A 50 0.81 -14.76 3.28
CA LEU A 50 2.22 -15.01 3.54
C LEU A 50 2.66 -14.27 4.82
N ASN A 51 3.59 -14.86 5.57
CA ASN A 51 4.14 -14.24 6.77
C ASN A 51 4.55 -12.78 6.50
N GLN A 52 4.21 -11.90 7.42
CA GLN A 52 4.41 -10.46 7.29
C GLN A 52 5.88 -10.07 7.04
N HIS A 53 6.82 -10.79 7.63
CA HIS A 53 8.26 -10.53 7.44
C HIS A 53 8.72 -10.82 6.02
N HIS A 54 8.18 -11.87 5.39
CA HIS A 54 8.48 -12.15 3.98
C HIS A 54 7.83 -11.10 3.05
N ARG A 55 6.59 -10.65 3.34
CA ARG A 55 5.94 -9.59 2.57
C ARG A 55 6.70 -8.25 2.67
N LEU A 56 7.19 -7.93 3.86
CA LEU A 56 8.07 -6.79 4.09
C LEU A 56 9.38 -6.92 3.30
N GLN A 57 10.00 -8.10 3.34
CA GLN A 57 11.26 -8.36 2.65
C GLN A 57 11.11 -8.25 1.13
N ILE A 58 10.03 -8.77 0.55
CA ILE A 58 9.72 -8.64 -0.88
C ILE A 58 9.71 -7.16 -1.30
N ILE A 59 9.11 -6.28 -0.50
CA ILE A 59 9.09 -4.84 -0.80
C ILE A 59 10.48 -4.24 -0.61
N ARG A 60 11.13 -4.53 0.51
CA ARG A 60 12.42 -3.93 0.88
C ARG A 60 13.49 -4.14 -0.19
N ILE A 61 13.67 -5.39 -0.66
CA ILE A 61 14.66 -5.70 -1.70
C ILE A 61 14.35 -5.04 -3.04
N GLU A 62 13.07 -4.83 -3.34
CA GLU A 62 12.66 -4.19 -4.59
C GLU A 62 12.89 -2.69 -4.62
N ILE A 63 12.78 -2.03 -3.47
CA ILE A 63 12.88 -0.57 -3.40
C ILE A 63 14.23 -0.07 -2.86
N GLU A 64 15.19 -0.95 -2.56
CA GLU A 64 16.46 -0.59 -1.90
C GLU A 64 17.27 0.50 -2.63
N ASP A 65 17.14 0.55 -3.97
CA ASP A 65 17.82 1.55 -4.82
C ASP A 65 16.92 2.78 -5.14
N LEU A 66 15.73 2.87 -4.55
CA LEU A 66 14.73 3.91 -4.85
C LEU A 66 14.61 4.90 -3.70
N ASN A 67 15.34 6.02 -3.76
CA ASN A 67 15.46 7.00 -2.68
C ASN A 67 14.14 7.62 -2.19
N LYS A 68 13.11 7.67 -3.05
CA LYS A 68 11.80 8.24 -2.72
C LYS A 68 10.79 7.21 -2.21
N LEU A 69 11.15 5.93 -2.19
CA LEU A 69 10.30 4.86 -1.66
C LEU A 69 10.90 4.33 -0.36
N ASP A 70 10.02 3.95 0.56
CA ASP A 70 10.38 3.36 1.84
C ASP A 70 9.38 2.28 2.24
N VAL A 71 9.70 1.46 3.24
CA VAL A 71 8.80 0.43 3.76
C VAL A 71 8.86 0.36 5.28
N SER A 72 7.69 0.25 5.93
CA SER A 72 7.56 0.23 7.38
C SER A 72 6.88 -1.05 7.87
N ASP A 73 7.41 -1.59 8.96
CA ASP A 73 6.86 -2.68 9.76
C ASP A 73 6.13 -2.17 11.03
N ILE A 74 5.79 -0.90 11.09
CA ILE A 74 5.26 -0.25 12.29
C ILE A 74 4.04 -0.99 12.85
N GLU A 75 3.16 -1.51 11.99
CA GLU A 75 1.97 -2.25 12.42
C GLU A 75 2.28 -3.63 13.02
N PHE A 76 3.51 -4.17 12.83
CA PHE A 76 3.85 -5.51 13.36
C PHE A 76 3.90 -5.58 14.88
N LYS A 77 4.12 -4.43 15.53
CA LYS A 77 4.20 -4.29 16.98
C LYS A 77 2.96 -3.67 17.60
N MET A 78 1.91 -3.44 16.79
CA MET A 78 0.65 -2.86 17.25
C MET A 78 -0.37 -3.97 17.57
N SER A 79 -1.42 -3.62 18.32
CA SER A 79 -2.53 -4.53 18.59
C SER A 79 -3.30 -4.89 17.31
N TYR A 80 -3.80 -6.11 17.24
CA TYR A 80 -4.62 -6.58 16.11
C TYR A 80 -6.12 -6.50 16.42
N PRO A 81 -6.93 -6.09 15.43
CA PRO A 81 -6.55 -5.54 14.13
C PRO A 81 -5.96 -4.12 14.26
N SER A 82 -4.94 -3.80 13.43
CA SER A 82 -4.43 -2.43 13.33
C SER A 82 -5.38 -1.56 12.50
N TYR A 83 -5.57 -0.31 12.95
CA TYR A 83 -6.37 0.67 12.22
C TYR A 83 -5.48 1.83 11.76
N THR A 84 -5.78 2.39 10.59
CA THR A 84 -5.00 3.46 9.98
C THR A 84 -4.79 4.66 10.91
N ILE A 85 -5.83 5.07 11.66
CA ILE A 85 -5.70 6.18 12.62
C ILE A 85 -4.67 5.88 13.71
N ASP A 86 -4.67 4.66 14.25
CA ASP A 86 -3.73 4.28 15.31
C ASP A 86 -2.28 4.28 14.79
N THR A 87 -2.09 3.87 13.52
CA THR A 87 -0.79 3.90 12.85
C THR A 87 -0.31 5.33 12.61
N LEU A 88 -1.18 6.23 12.18
CA LEU A 88 -0.87 7.66 12.00
C LEU A 88 -0.44 8.30 13.32
N VAL A 89 -1.20 8.08 14.39
CA VAL A 89 -0.85 8.58 15.73
C VAL A 89 0.53 8.06 16.15
N ARG A 90 0.78 6.76 15.99
CA ARG A 90 2.05 6.15 16.36
C ARG A 90 3.23 6.71 15.58
N LEU A 91 3.07 6.95 14.28
CA LEU A 91 4.10 7.57 13.44
C LEU A 91 4.39 9.00 13.88
N ASN A 92 3.37 9.78 14.20
CA ASN A 92 3.54 11.15 14.70
C ASN A 92 4.25 11.20 16.05
N GLU A 93 4.00 10.23 16.95
CA GLU A 93 4.73 10.12 18.23
C GLU A 93 6.22 9.86 18.01
N ILE A 94 6.57 8.94 17.08
CA ILE A 94 7.96 8.54 16.84
C ILE A 94 8.72 9.61 16.03
N HIS A 95 8.06 10.24 15.07
CA HIS A 95 8.66 11.20 14.15
C HIS A 95 7.82 12.48 14.02
N PRO A 96 7.71 13.31 15.05
CA PRO A 96 6.79 14.46 15.10
C PRO A 96 7.11 15.59 14.10
N LYS A 97 8.27 15.55 13.44
CA LYS A 97 8.67 16.51 12.41
C LYS A 97 8.20 16.14 11.00
N ASN A 98 7.62 14.97 10.82
CA ASN A 98 7.11 14.52 9.53
C ASN A 98 5.62 14.85 9.41
N ASN A 99 5.20 15.15 8.19
CA ASN A 99 3.78 15.32 7.84
C ASN A 99 3.36 14.06 7.06
N TYR A 100 2.47 13.29 7.67
CA TYR A 100 1.96 12.07 7.07
C TYR A 100 0.66 12.32 6.31
N SER A 101 0.52 11.67 5.17
CA SER A 101 -0.70 11.64 4.35
C SER A 101 -1.03 10.21 3.99
N ILE A 102 -2.28 9.92 3.68
CA ILE A 102 -2.73 8.59 3.27
C ILE A 102 -2.75 8.52 1.74
N ILE A 103 -2.30 7.40 1.17
CA ILE A 103 -2.47 7.06 -0.24
C ILE A 103 -3.44 5.90 -0.35
N MET A 104 -4.50 6.05 -1.15
CA MET A 104 -5.47 4.99 -1.40
C MET A 104 -6.05 5.04 -2.81
N GLY A 105 -6.57 3.90 -3.28
CA GLY A 105 -7.35 3.86 -4.51
C GLY A 105 -8.77 4.35 -4.31
N SER A 106 -9.42 4.79 -5.39
CA SER A 106 -10.82 5.25 -5.37
C SER A 106 -11.80 4.15 -4.92
N ASP A 107 -11.46 2.88 -5.05
CA ASP A 107 -12.21 1.74 -4.49
C ASP A 107 -12.26 1.76 -2.95
N ASN A 108 -11.16 2.15 -2.30
CA ASN A 108 -11.12 2.31 -0.84
C ASN A 108 -11.84 3.57 -0.39
N LEU A 109 -11.77 4.66 -1.16
CA LEU A 109 -12.46 5.90 -0.84
C LEU A 109 -13.98 5.70 -0.71
N GLN A 110 -14.60 4.88 -1.55
CA GLN A 110 -16.04 4.58 -1.44
C GLN A 110 -16.44 3.98 -0.10
N ASN A 111 -15.53 3.23 0.55
CA ASN A 111 -15.75 2.61 1.85
C ASN A 111 -15.04 3.34 3.00
N PHE A 112 -14.46 4.51 2.75
CA PHE A 112 -13.66 5.23 3.71
C PHE A 112 -14.47 5.65 4.95
N HIS A 113 -15.75 5.98 4.77
CA HIS A 113 -16.68 6.29 5.86
C HIS A 113 -16.87 5.13 6.88
N LYS A 114 -16.44 3.91 6.56
CA LYS A 114 -16.45 2.73 7.45
C LYS A 114 -15.15 2.57 8.24
N TRP A 115 -14.15 3.40 7.99
CA TRP A 115 -12.88 3.32 8.70
C TRP A 115 -13.02 3.92 10.11
N LYS A 116 -12.30 3.34 11.06
CA LYS A 116 -12.25 3.85 12.44
C LYS A 116 -11.81 5.31 12.44
N ASN A 117 -12.64 6.18 13.01
CA ASN A 117 -12.38 7.61 13.14
C ASN A 117 -12.07 8.30 11.78
N TYR A 118 -12.77 7.93 10.72
CA TYR A 118 -12.52 8.47 9.37
C TYR A 118 -12.69 9.99 9.29
N GLU A 119 -13.60 10.59 10.09
CA GLU A 119 -13.80 12.03 10.17
C GLU A 119 -12.55 12.72 10.71
N GLN A 120 -11.98 12.20 11.81
CA GLN A 120 -10.74 12.68 12.38
C GLN A 120 -9.56 12.56 11.40
N ILE A 121 -9.52 11.46 10.63
CA ILE A 121 -8.52 11.29 9.57
C ILE A 121 -8.66 12.40 8.53
N LEU A 122 -9.89 12.71 8.09
CA LEU A 122 -10.15 13.79 7.12
C LEU A 122 -9.85 15.18 7.65
N GLU A 123 -10.00 15.41 8.96
CA GLU A 123 -9.68 16.71 9.56
C GLU A 123 -8.16 16.93 9.67
N ASP A 124 -7.41 15.91 10.09
CA ASP A 124 -6.01 16.03 10.48
C ASP A 124 -5.02 15.68 9.37
N TYR A 125 -5.42 14.89 8.37
CA TYR A 125 -4.51 14.35 7.37
C TYR A 125 -5.01 14.56 5.93
N SER A 126 -4.06 14.79 5.03
CA SER A 126 -4.34 14.77 3.59
C SER A 126 -4.48 13.32 3.09
N VAL A 127 -5.43 13.11 2.18
CA VAL A 127 -5.71 11.81 1.55
C VAL A 127 -5.49 11.93 0.05
N TYR A 128 -4.46 11.26 -0.46
CA TYR A 128 -4.14 11.22 -1.88
C TYR A 128 -4.82 10.02 -2.51
N VAL A 129 -5.70 10.28 -3.46
CA VAL A 129 -6.52 9.24 -4.09
C VAL A 129 -6.13 9.06 -5.55
N TYR A 130 -5.70 7.87 -5.92
CA TYR A 130 -5.50 7.51 -7.30
C TYR A 130 -6.75 6.82 -7.89
N PRO A 131 -7.15 7.17 -9.13
CA PRO A 131 -8.31 6.57 -9.78
C PRO A 131 -8.13 5.07 -10.02
N ARG A 132 -9.22 4.32 -9.88
CA ARG A 132 -9.32 2.92 -10.29
C ARG A 132 -10.47 2.72 -11.26
N PRO A 133 -10.34 1.83 -12.27
CA PRO A 133 -11.42 1.52 -13.20
C PRO A 133 -12.70 1.13 -12.48
N GLY A 134 -13.83 1.68 -12.90
CA GLY A 134 -15.14 1.39 -12.33
C GLY A 134 -15.50 2.15 -11.05
N TYR A 135 -14.59 2.96 -10.49
CA TYR A 135 -14.83 3.72 -9.25
C TYR A 135 -14.75 5.22 -9.51
N ARG A 136 -15.90 5.89 -9.39
CA ARG A 136 -15.96 7.35 -9.53
C ARG A 136 -15.68 8.03 -8.20
N ILE A 137 -14.94 9.14 -8.26
CA ILE A 137 -14.72 10.01 -7.11
C ILE A 137 -15.73 11.15 -7.23
N SER A 138 -16.65 11.26 -6.28
CA SER A 138 -17.65 12.34 -6.22
C SER A 138 -17.48 13.14 -4.93
N ASN A 139 -17.62 14.45 -5.01
CA ASN A 139 -17.58 15.41 -3.90
C ASN A 139 -16.41 15.19 -2.93
N PRO A 140 -15.16 15.35 -3.36
CA PRO A 140 -14.02 15.17 -2.49
C PRO A 140 -14.02 16.24 -1.37
N HIS A 141 -13.70 15.82 -0.16
CA HIS A 141 -13.42 16.73 0.95
C HIS A 141 -12.18 17.60 0.63
N LYS A 142 -12.05 18.79 1.23
CA LYS A 142 -10.92 19.71 1.01
C LYS A 142 -9.53 19.07 1.19
N ASN A 143 -9.44 18.06 2.06
CA ASN A 143 -8.21 17.33 2.34
C ASN A 143 -8.07 16.05 1.48
N ILE A 144 -8.94 15.83 0.49
CA ILE A 144 -8.82 14.75 -0.49
C ILE A 144 -8.22 15.33 -1.77
N HIS A 145 -7.07 14.82 -2.17
CA HIS A 145 -6.31 15.22 -3.35
C HIS A 145 -6.36 14.09 -4.38
N ILE A 146 -6.91 14.35 -5.56
CA ILE A 146 -6.98 13.37 -6.64
C ILE A 146 -5.69 13.44 -7.44
N ILE A 147 -4.99 12.32 -7.56
CA ILE A 147 -3.79 12.19 -8.39
C ILE A 147 -4.20 11.69 -9.76
N GLU A 148 -4.29 12.60 -10.71
CA GLU A 148 -4.59 12.28 -12.10
C GLU A 148 -3.36 11.68 -12.82
N GLY A 149 -3.61 10.96 -13.93
CA GLY A 149 -2.54 10.44 -14.79
C GLY A 149 -1.80 9.23 -14.25
N VAL A 150 -2.15 8.70 -13.07
CA VAL A 150 -1.55 7.45 -12.56
C VAL A 150 -1.82 6.31 -13.55
N PRO A 151 -0.79 5.60 -14.04
CA PRO A 151 -0.98 4.47 -14.96
C PRO A 151 -1.88 3.42 -14.33
N GLN A 152 -2.94 3.06 -15.03
CA GLN A 152 -3.91 2.09 -14.54
C GLN A 152 -3.58 0.70 -15.05
N MET A 153 -3.62 -0.28 -14.15
CA MET A 153 -3.36 -1.68 -14.46
C MET A 153 -4.33 -2.57 -13.69
N GLU A 154 -4.97 -3.50 -14.39
CA GLU A 154 -5.85 -4.51 -13.80
C GLU A 154 -5.04 -5.72 -13.32
N ILE A 155 -4.22 -5.50 -12.28
CA ILE A 155 -3.41 -6.55 -11.65
C ILE A 155 -3.85 -6.70 -10.19
N SER A 156 -3.96 -7.94 -9.73
CA SER A 156 -4.21 -8.22 -8.31
C SER A 156 -3.26 -9.29 -7.76
N SER A 157 -2.89 -9.13 -6.51
CA SER A 157 -2.10 -10.16 -5.78
C SER A 157 -2.82 -11.52 -5.76
N SER A 158 -4.17 -11.53 -5.75
CA SER A 158 -4.96 -12.77 -5.77
C SER A 158 -4.81 -13.51 -7.10
N PHE A 159 -4.83 -12.78 -8.22
CA PHE A 159 -4.57 -13.36 -9.54
C PHE A 159 -3.17 -13.98 -9.60
N ILE A 160 -2.15 -13.24 -9.13
CA ILE A 160 -0.76 -13.73 -9.12
C ILE A 160 -0.64 -15.02 -8.30
N ARG A 161 -1.16 -15.05 -7.07
CA ARG A 161 -1.11 -16.25 -6.23
C ARG A 161 -1.82 -17.45 -6.85
N LYS A 162 -2.99 -17.23 -7.45
CA LYS A 162 -3.73 -18.29 -8.17
C LYS A 162 -2.90 -18.83 -9.33
N SER A 163 -2.34 -17.95 -10.14
CA SER A 163 -1.53 -18.33 -11.30
C SER A 163 -0.27 -19.11 -10.93
N ILE A 164 0.44 -18.70 -9.86
CA ILE A 164 1.61 -19.45 -9.35
C ILE A 164 1.19 -20.86 -8.93
N LYS A 165 0.09 -20.99 -8.18
CA LYS A 165 -0.45 -22.30 -7.78
C LYS A 165 -0.83 -23.18 -8.97
N GLU A 166 -1.28 -22.57 -10.06
CA GLU A 166 -1.59 -23.25 -11.33
C GLU A 166 -0.35 -23.45 -12.22
N LYS A 167 0.86 -23.18 -11.71
CA LYS A 167 2.15 -23.31 -12.44
C LYS A 167 2.20 -22.45 -13.72
N LYS A 168 1.53 -21.29 -13.71
CA LYS A 168 1.61 -20.30 -14.79
C LYS A 168 2.75 -19.33 -14.53
N ASP A 169 3.48 -18.96 -15.59
CA ASP A 169 4.47 -17.91 -15.49
C ASP A 169 3.77 -16.54 -15.40
N VAL A 170 3.99 -15.85 -14.30
CA VAL A 170 3.49 -14.51 -14.00
C VAL A 170 4.63 -13.59 -13.53
N SER A 171 5.87 -13.95 -13.83
CA SER A 171 7.07 -13.17 -13.48
C SER A 171 6.97 -11.71 -13.94
N TYR A 172 6.41 -11.48 -15.12
CA TYR A 172 6.20 -10.15 -15.71
C TYR A 172 5.21 -9.25 -14.94
N LEU A 173 4.42 -9.81 -14.02
CA LEU A 173 3.47 -9.05 -13.18
C LEU A 173 4.09 -8.60 -11.85
N MET A 174 5.27 -9.07 -11.54
CA MET A 174 6.01 -8.68 -10.33
C MET A 174 7.28 -7.92 -10.72
N PRO A 175 7.73 -6.98 -9.86
CA PRO A 175 9.05 -6.41 -10.03
C PRO A 175 10.13 -7.49 -9.94
N GLU A 176 11.26 -7.31 -10.62
CA GLU A 176 12.26 -8.34 -10.86
C GLU A 176 12.83 -8.95 -9.57
N LYS A 177 13.35 -8.10 -8.67
CA LYS A 177 13.93 -8.56 -7.39
C LYS A 177 12.88 -9.23 -6.50
N ALA A 178 11.65 -8.68 -6.49
CA ALA A 178 10.51 -9.23 -5.76
C ALA A 178 10.12 -10.62 -6.30
N TRP A 179 10.09 -10.79 -7.61
CA TRP A 179 9.84 -12.09 -8.23
C TRP A 179 10.92 -13.10 -7.89
N LYS A 180 12.19 -12.75 -8.10
CA LYS A 180 13.33 -13.62 -7.80
C LYS A 180 13.26 -14.19 -6.38
N TYR A 181 13.08 -13.33 -5.39
CA TYR A 181 12.94 -13.79 -4.00
C TYR A 181 11.70 -14.66 -3.78
N THR A 182 10.56 -14.33 -4.39
CA THR A 182 9.32 -15.12 -4.30
C THR A 182 9.49 -16.52 -4.87
N ASP A 183 10.18 -16.65 -5.99
CA ASP A 183 10.44 -17.90 -6.69
C ASP A 183 11.45 -18.78 -5.95
N GLU A 184 12.59 -18.21 -5.52
CA GLU A 184 13.63 -18.91 -4.73
C GLU A 184 13.06 -19.49 -3.42
N MET A 185 12.17 -18.75 -2.76
CA MET A 185 11.53 -19.18 -1.52
C MET A 185 10.30 -20.08 -1.72
N ASN A 186 9.95 -20.40 -2.96
CA ASN A 186 8.80 -21.22 -3.34
C ASN A 186 7.46 -20.74 -2.75
N PHE A 187 7.27 -19.43 -2.62
CA PHE A 187 6.02 -18.87 -2.08
C PHE A 187 4.85 -19.05 -3.03
N TYR A 188 3.67 -19.27 -2.47
CA TYR A 188 2.38 -19.39 -3.17
C TYR A 188 2.21 -20.63 -4.05
N ARG A 189 3.11 -21.61 -3.98
CA ARG A 189 3.03 -22.91 -4.70
C ARG A 189 2.16 -23.93 -3.99
#